data_dc869d589a36074b5845023cceae6813
#
_entry.id   dc869d589a36074b5845023cceae6813
#
_cell.length_a   1.000
_cell.length_b   1.000
_cell.length_c   1.000
_cell.angle_alpha   90.00
_cell.angle_beta   90.00
_cell.angle_gamma   90.00
#
_symmetry.space_group_name_H-M   'P 1'
#
loop_
_entity.id
_entity.type
_entity.pdbx_description
1 polymer ?
#
loop_
_entity_poly.entity_id
_entity_poly.type
_entity_poly.pdbx_seq_one_letter_code
_entity_poly.pdbx_strand_id
1 'polypeptide(L)'
;MVQLTTVLCRVYRGGHLTIRLALSGCTNRPFYRIVAAHNKRPRDGRFVEQLGSYDPLPNSHGEKIVALNLDRIRHWMGCGAHLSKPVEKLLGLSGFFPLHPMMITNAERLRRKRAREVLLASQKTDTEATETRTS
;
A
#
# COMPACT_ATOMS: atom_id res chain seq x y z
N MET A 1 -17.23 -2.71 28.19
CA MET A 1 -17.80 -2.79 26.82
C MET A 1 -18.70 -1.59 26.47
N VAL A 2 -19.60 -1.19 27.34
CA VAL A 2 -20.52 -0.07 27.11
C VAL A 2 -19.80 1.30 27.02
N GLN A 3 -18.66 1.47 27.67
CA GLN A 3 -17.87 2.70 27.62
C GLN A 3 -17.13 2.94 26.30
N LEU A 4 -16.72 1.89 25.60
CA LEU A 4 -16.07 1.97 24.30
C LEU A 4 -17.03 2.48 23.23
N THR A 5 -18.29 2.04 23.24
CA THR A 5 -19.33 2.50 22.32
C THR A 5 -19.67 3.97 22.54
N THR A 6 -19.69 4.45 23.78
CA THR A 6 -20.00 5.86 24.07
C THR A 6 -18.87 6.81 23.66
N VAL A 7 -17.63 6.42 23.84
CA VAL A 7 -16.46 7.20 23.39
C VAL A 7 -16.38 7.20 21.86
N LEU A 8 -16.62 6.06 21.22
CA LEU A 8 -16.72 5.94 19.77
C LEU A 8 -17.86 6.81 19.22
N CYS A 9 -19.05 6.77 19.81
CA CYS A 9 -20.19 7.57 19.37
C CYS A 9 -19.93 9.09 19.48
N ARG A 10 -19.15 9.55 20.45
CA ARG A 10 -18.75 10.97 20.54
C ARG A 10 -17.79 11.39 19.42
N VAL A 11 -16.89 10.48 19.02
CA VAL A 11 -15.94 10.72 17.93
C VAL A 11 -16.62 10.61 16.56
N TYR A 12 -17.69 9.82 16.47
CA TYR A 12 -18.35 9.46 15.20
C TYR A 12 -19.55 10.35 14.80
N ARG A 13 -19.77 11.49 15.43
CA ARG A 13 -20.84 12.39 14.98
C ARG A 13 -20.66 12.77 13.50
N GLY A 14 -21.33 12.01 12.64
CA GLY A 14 -21.41 12.23 11.20
C GLY A 14 -20.27 11.65 10.35
N GLY A 15 -19.65 10.54 10.76
CA GLY A 15 -18.64 9.84 9.98
C GLY A 15 -18.15 8.57 10.66
N HIS A 16 -17.16 7.91 10.06
CA HIS A 16 -16.55 6.69 10.55
C HIS A 16 -15.04 6.85 10.73
N LEU A 17 -14.43 5.97 11.50
CA LEU A 17 -12.98 5.89 11.61
C LEU A 17 -12.42 5.15 10.40
N THR A 18 -11.30 5.63 9.87
CA THR A 18 -10.61 5.03 8.73
C THR A 18 -9.14 4.85 9.06
N ILE A 19 -8.61 3.69 8.75
CA ILE A 19 -7.18 3.42 8.78
C ILE A 19 -6.61 3.78 7.41
N ARG A 20 -5.74 4.78 7.37
CA ARG A 20 -5.24 5.37 6.14
C ARG A 20 -3.79 5.81 6.24
N LEU A 21 -3.20 6.14 5.11
CA LEU A 21 -1.86 6.72 5.02
C LEU A 21 -1.93 8.25 5.18
N ALA A 22 -1.15 8.79 6.11
CA ALA A 22 -0.93 10.21 6.26
C ALA A 22 0.47 10.56 5.74
N LEU A 23 0.55 11.54 4.86
CA LEU A 23 1.84 11.98 4.30
C LEU A 23 2.66 12.70 5.37
N SER A 24 3.93 12.31 5.45
CA SER A 24 4.95 12.92 6.29
C SER A 24 6.26 12.98 5.49
N GLY A 25 7.28 13.63 5.99
CA GLY A 25 8.56 13.73 5.31
C GLY A 25 8.70 14.98 4.45
N CYS A 26 9.74 15.02 3.60
CA CYS A 26 10.11 16.15 2.77
C CYS A 26 9.50 16.08 1.36
N THR A 27 9.58 17.17 0.60
CA THR A 27 9.03 17.29 -0.76
C THR A 27 9.55 16.20 -1.71
N ASN A 28 10.84 15.89 -1.66
CA ASN A 28 11.47 14.89 -2.55
C ASN A 28 11.58 13.51 -1.92
N ARG A 29 11.22 13.37 -0.64
CA ARG A 29 11.25 12.09 0.07
C ARG A 29 9.94 11.87 0.82
N PRO A 30 8.92 11.34 0.15
CA PRO A 30 7.66 11.02 0.79
C PRO A 30 7.87 9.89 1.81
N PHE A 31 7.23 10.04 2.95
CA PHE A 31 7.16 9.04 3.99
C PHE A 31 5.73 9.03 4.52
N TYR A 32 5.17 7.87 4.75
CA TYR A 32 3.80 7.74 5.20
C TYR A 32 3.72 7.15 6.60
N ARG A 33 2.81 7.67 7.39
CA ARG A 33 2.36 7.06 8.65
C ARG A 33 1.02 6.39 8.43
N ILE A 34 0.88 5.19 8.95
CA ILE A 34 -0.40 4.47 8.96
C ILE A 34 -1.13 4.90 10.21
N VAL A 35 -2.26 5.56 10.06
CA VAL A 35 -2.99 6.20 11.16
C VAL A 35 -4.46 5.81 11.14
N ALA A 36 -5.04 5.71 12.34
CA ALA A 36 -6.48 5.67 12.52
C ALA A 36 -6.99 7.10 12.69
N ALA A 37 -7.79 7.57 11.76
CA ALA A 37 -8.30 8.93 11.73
C ALA A 37 -9.77 8.98 11.32
N HIS A 38 -10.45 10.04 11.72
CA HIS A 38 -11.83 10.28 11.30
C HIS A 38 -11.87 10.61 9.81
N ASN A 39 -12.80 10.02 9.06
CA ASN A 39 -12.88 10.16 7.60
C ASN A 39 -13.06 11.59 7.11
N LYS A 40 -13.72 12.45 7.89
CA LYS A 40 -13.94 13.85 7.54
C LYS A 40 -12.74 14.78 7.79
N ARG A 41 -11.72 14.29 8.48
CA ARG A 41 -10.50 15.08 8.74
C ARG A 41 -9.56 15.04 7.53
N PRO A 42 -8.75 16.10 7.32
CA PRO A 42 -7.73 16.11 6.29
C PRO A 42 -6.79 14.91 6.41
N ARG A 43 -6.23 14.47 5.30
CA ARG A 43 -5.30 13.32 5.26
C ARG A 43 -4.14 13.47 6.23
N ASP A 44 -3.51 14.61 6.28
CA ASP A 44 -2.33 14.92 7.08
C ASP A 44 -2.65 15.62 8.40
N GLY A 45 -3.95 15.73 8.70
CA GLY A 45 -4.44 16.38 9.91
C GLY A 45 -4.40 15.50 11.16
N ARG A 46 -5.10 15.94 12.18
CA ARG A 46 -5.17 15.23 13.47
C ARG A 46 -5.74 13.81 13.31
N PHE A 47 -5.04 12.85 13.85
CA PHE A 47 -5.43 11.43 13.90
C PHE A 47 -5.67 10.98 15.36
N VAL A 48 -6.28 9.81 15.53
CA VAL A 48 -6.56 9.22 16.84
C VAL A 48 -5.35 8.45 17.34
N GLU A 49 -4.79 7.58 16.52
CA GLU A 49 -3.64 6.72 16.86
C GLU A 49 -2.80 6.45 15.62
N GLN A 50 -1.48 6.36 15.82
CA GLN A 50 -0.56 5.89 14.80
C GLN A 50 -0.38 4.38 14.94
N LEU A 51 -0.60 3.64 13.84
CA LEU A 51 -0.59 2.18 13.79
C LEU A 51 0.66 1.61 13.10
N GLY A 52 1.41 2.45 12.43
CA GLY A 52 2.60 2.03 11.72
C GLY A 52 3.18 3.10 10.83
N SER A 53 4.13 2.68 10.00
CA SER A 53 4.80 3.54 9.04
C SER A 53 5.08 2.79 7.73
N TYR A 54 5.20 3.53 6.65
CA TYR A 54 5.52 3.01 5.33
C TYR A 54 6.48 3.96 4.61
N ASP A 55 7.61 3.43 4.19
CA ASP A 55 8.56 4.13 3.32
C ASP A 55 8.39 3.61 1.88
N PRO A 56 7.86 4.42 0.94
CA PRO A 56 7.67 3.98 -0.44
C PRO A 56 8.95 3.92 -1.25
N LEU A 57 10.02 4.58 -0.80
CA LEU A 57 11.30 4.59 -1.49
C LEU A 57 12.12 3.35 -1.13
N PRO A 58 12.72 2.66 -2.12
CA PRO A 58 13.58 1.52 -1.84
C PRO A 58 14.84 1.95 -1.10
N ASN A 59 15.32 1.10 -0.18
CA ASN A 59 16.60 1.27 0.48
C ASN A 59 17.77 0.86 -0.44
N SER A 60 19.00 0.85 0.08
CA SER A 60 20.20 0.42 -0.66
C SER A 60 20.12 -1.00 -1.20
N HIS A 61 19.28 -1.87 -0.61
CA HIS A 61 19.05 -3.25 -1.04
C HIS A 61 17.82 -3.42 -1.96
N GLY A 62 17.17 -2.32 -2.33
CA GLY A 62 15.95 -2.34 -3.14
C GLY A 62 14.67 -2.73 -2.39
N GLU A 63 14.71 -2.79 -1.08
CA GLU A 63 13.58 -3.15 -0.22
C GLU A 63 12.81 -1.91 0.26
N LYS A 64 11.49 -2.02 0.30
CA LYS A 64 10.62 -1.01 0.90
C LYS A 64 10.27 -1.43 2.32
N ILE A 65 10.42 -0.52 3.27
CA ILE A 65 10.22 -0.80 4.69
C ILE A 65 8.80 -0.44 5.10
N VAL A 66 8.14 -1.39 5.76
CA VAL A 66 6.80 -1.22 6.34
C VAL A 66 6.83 -1.70 7.78
N ALA A 67 6.38 -0.86 8.70
CA ALA A 67 6.15 -1.24 10.09
C ALA A 67 4.65 -1.26 10.37
N LEU A 68 4.15 -2.32 10.97
CA LEU A 68 2.73 -2.53 11.24
C LEU A 68 2.54 -3.03 12.68
N ASN A 69 1.68 -2.35 13.43
CA ASN A 69 1.19 -2.86 14.70
C ASN A 69 -0.13 -3.62 14.46
N LEU A 70 -0.01 -4.93 14.20
CA LEU A 70 -1.14 -5.76 13.80
C LEU A 70 -2.20 -5.89 14.90
N ASP A 71 -1.81 -5.89 16.16
CA ASP A 71 -2.74 -5.99 17.29
C ASP A 71 -3.64 -4.76 17.39
N ARG A 72 -3.06 -3.57 17.22
CA ARG A 72 -3.84 -2.35 17.22
C ARG A 72 -4.70 -2.20 15.98
N ILE A 73 -4.23 -2.61 14.82
CA ILE A 73 -5.01 -2.64 13.58
C ILE A 73 -6.22 -3.57 13.77
N ARG A 74 -6.01 -4.76 14.32
CA ARG A 74 -7.08 -5.72 14.63
C ARG A 74 -8.10 -5.14 15.60
N HIS A 75 -7.64 -4.45 16.64
CA HIS A 75 -8.50 -3.77 17.60
C HIS A 75 -9.42 -2.73 16.92
N TRP A 76 -8.84 -1.85 16.10
CA TRP A 76 -9.61 -0.82 15.40
C TRP A 76 -10.57 -1.39 14.35
N MET A 77 -10.19 -2.45 13.67
CA MET A 77 -11.09 -3.17 12.77
C MET A 77 -12.27 -3.78 13.51
N GLY A 78 -12.02 -4.36 14.68
CA GLY A 78 -13.07 -4.86 15.58
C GLY A 78 -14.00 -3.75 16.09
N CYS A 79 -13.53 -2.52 16.17
CA CYS A 79 -14.32 -1.33 16.52
C CYS A 79 -15.09 -0.74 15.32
N GLY A 80 -14.99 -1.32 14.13
CA GLY A 80 -15.69 -0.86 12.94
C GLY A 80 -14.93 0.15 12.08
N ALA A 81 -13.61 0.26 12.21
CA ALA A 81 -12.80 1.10 11.34
C ALA A 81 -12.71 0.53 9.92
N HIS A 82 -12.85 1.40 8.93
CA HIS A 82 -12.67 1.05 7.52
C HIS A 82 -11.20 1.14 7.13
N LEU A 83 -10.79 0.29 6.20
CA LEU A 83 -9.45 0.31 5.64
C LEU A 83 -9.45 1.07 4.30
N SER A 84 -8.44 1.87 4.07
CA SER A 84 -8.18 2.42 2.74
C SER A 84 -7.53 1.36 1.85
N LYS A 85 -7.76 1.42 0.54
CA LYS A 85 -7.18 0.46 -0.43
C LYS A 85 -5.65 0.30 -0.33
N PRO A 86 -4.84 1.36 -0.18
CA PRO A 86 -3.41 1.21 0.01
C PRO A 86 -3.04 0.40 1.26
N VAL A 87 -3.74 0.63 2.37
CA VAL A 87 -3.51 -0.11 3.63
C VAL A 87 -3.93 -1.57 3.49
N GLU A 88 -5.04 -1.86 2.80
CA GLU A 88 -5.45 -3.24 2.50
C GLU A 88 -4.36 -4.00 1.70
N LYS A 89 -3.76 -3.34 0.72
CA LYS A 89 -2.66 -3.92 -0.07
C LYS A 89 -1.44 -4.23 0.80
N LEU A 90 -1.05 -3.31 1.68
CA LEU A 90 0.07 -3.52 2.60
C LEU A 90 -0.20 -4.66 3.58
N LEU A 91 -1.40 -4.75 4.13
CA LEU A 91 -1.82 -5.84 5.01
C LEU A 91 -1.87 -7.18 4.28
N GLY A 92 -2.28 -7.20 3.02
CA GLY A 92 -2.24 -8.39 2.18
C GLY A 92 -0.80 -8.88 1.92
N LEU A 93 0.13 -7.97 1.67
CA LEU A 93 1.55 -8.30 1.51
C LEU A 93 2.21 -8.79 2.80
N SER A 94 1.75 -8.30 3.96
CA SER A 94 2.25 -8.74 5.27
C SER A 94 1.75 -10.14 5.68
N GLY A 95 0.76 -10.68 5.00
CA GLY A 95 0.14 -11.96 5.32
C GLY A 95 -1.03 -11.89 6.31
N PHE A 96 -1.40 -10.71 6.77
CA PHE A 96 -2.54 -10.51 7.65
C PHE A 96 -3.89 -10.77 6.96
N PHE A 97 -3.99 -10.37 5.68
CA PHE A 97 -5.09 -10.67 4.78
C PHE A 97 -4.61 -11.52 3.60
N PRO A 98 -5.52 -12.19 2.87
CA PRO A 98 -5.18 -12.71 1.56
C PRO A 98 -4.75 -11.59 0.61
N LEU A 99 -3.92 -11.90 -0.38
CA LEU A 99 -3.44 -10.93 -1.34
C LEU A 99 -4.61 -10.19 -2.02
N HIS A 100 -4.48 -8.88 -2.09
CA HIS A 100 -5.49 -8.06 -2.76
C HIS A 100 -5.59 -8.43 -4.26
N PRO A 101 -6.79 -8.56 -4.85
CA PRO A 101 -6.97 -8.98 -6.24
C PRO A 101 -6.20 -8.13 -7.25
N MET A 102 -6.09 -6.83 -7.01
CA MET A 102 -5.33 -5.93 -7.88
C MET A 102 -3.82 -6.19 -7.84
N MET A 103 -3.27 -6.68 -6.74
CA MET A 103 -1.86 -7.07 -6.64
C MET A 103 -1.57 -8.27 -7.52
N ILE A 104 -2.44 -9.25 -7.54
CA ILE A 104 -2.33 -10.44 -8.39
C ILE A 104 -2.41 -10.05 -9.87
N THR A 105 -3.40 -9.24 -10.23
CA THR A 105 -3.59 -8.75 -11.61
C THR A 105 -2.39 -7.93 -12.09
N ASN A 106 -1.86 -7.04 -11.26
CA ASN A 106 -0.69 -6.23 -11.60
C ASN A 106 0.57 -7.08 -11.76
N ALA A 107 0.75 -8.10 -10.93
CA ALA A 107 1.87 -9.04 -11.06
C ALA A 107 1.80 -9.82 -12.38
N GLU A 108 0.62 -10.29 -12.78
CA GLU A 108 0.42 -10.95 -14.06
C GLU A 108 0.68 -10.02 -15.25
N ARG A 109 0.17 -8.79 -15.20
CA ARG A 109 0.43 -7.78 -16.24
C ARG A 109 1.92 -7.50 -16.40
N LEU A 110 2.64 -7.39 -15.28
CA LEU A 110 4.09 -7.16 -15.28
C LEU A 110 4.86 -8.36 -15.86
N ARG A 111 4.47 -9.60 -15.52
CA ARG A 111 5.06 -10.83 -16.10
C ARG A 111 4.84 -10.88 -17.61
N ARG A 112 3.62 -10.60 -18.07
CA ARG A 112 3.30 -10.55 -19.51
C ARG A 112 4.10 -9.47 -20.24
N LYS A 113 4.26 -8.30 -19.62
CA LYS A 113 5.07 -7.20 -20.19
C LYS A 113 6.53 -7.63 -20.34
N ARG A 114 7.14 -8.17 -19.28
CA ARG A 114 8.53 -8.67 -19.32
C ARG A 114 8.73 -9.79 -20.35
N ALA A 115 7.81 -10.73 -20.42
CA ALA A 115 7.88 -11.79 -21.43
C ALA A 115 7.83 -11.21 -22.86
N ARG A 116 6.98 -10.23 -23.12
CA ARG A 116 6.91 -9.56 -24.42
C ARG A 116 8.18 -8.79 -24.75
N GLU A 117 8.78 -8.10 -23.78
CA GLU A 117 10.04 -7.37 -23.95
C GLU A 117 11.19 -8.30 -24.31
N VAL A 118 11.26 -9.47 -23.65
CA VAL A 118 12.27 -10.52 -23.95
C VAL A 118 12.10 -11.05 -25.38
N LEU A 119 10.87 -11.34 -25.79
CA LEU A 119 10.59 -11.80 -27.16
C LEU A 119 10.97 -10.77 -28.22
N LEU A 120 10.67 -9.49 -27.99
CA LEU A 120 11.03 -8.39 -28.87
C LEU A 120 12.54 -8.19 -28.95
N ALA A 121 13.25 -8.35 -27.84
CA ALA A 121 14.70 -8.27 -27.79
C ALA A 121 15.36 -9.43 -28.58
N SER A 122 14.84 -10.65 -28.46
CA SER A 122 15.35 -11.80 -29.23
C SER A 122 15.12 -11.62 -30.74
N GLN A 123 13.96 -11.15 -31.16
CA GLN A 123 13.68 -10.88 -32.57
C GLN A 123 14.60 -9.80 -33.18
N LYS A 124 14.97 -8.76 -32.41
CA LYS A 124 15.93 -7.74 -32.86
C LYS A 124 17.31 -8.31 -33.07
N THR A 125 17.78 -9.17 -32.16
CA THR A 125 19.10 -9.81 -32.30
C THR A 125 19.15 -10.76 -33.51
N ASP A 126 18.05 -11.45 -33.81
CA ASP A 126 17.96 -12.34 -34.97
C ASP A 126 17.95 -11.56 -36.31
N THR A 127 17.29 -10.40 -36.34
CA THR A 127 17.29 -9.51 -37.53
C THR A 127 18.66 -8.89 -37.77
N GLU A 128 19.33 -8.39 -36.74
CA GLU A 128 20.70 -7.86 -36.86
C GLU A 128 21.71 -8.92 -37.30
N ALA A 129 21.57 -10.16 -36.80
CA ALA A 129 22.43 -11.28 -37.20
C ALA A 129 22.20 -11.72 -38.65
N THR A 130 21.00 -11.54 -39.18
CA THR A 130 20.70 -11.82 -40.62
C THR A 130 21.20 -10.72 -41.54
N GLU A 131 21.12 -9.46 -41.16
CA GLU A 131 21.63 -8.34 -41.92
C GLU A 131 23.17 -8.37 -42.06
N THR A 132 23.87 -8.76 -41.01
CA THR A 132 25.33 -8.91 -41.02
C THR A 132 25.82 -10.10 -41.88
N ARG A 133 24.98 -11.10 -42.20
CA ARG A 133 25.30 -12.23 -43.05
C ARG A 133 25.03 -11.95 -44.55
N THR A 134 24.21 -10.97 -44.86
CA THR A 134 23.84 -10.58 -46.26
C THR A 134 24.66 -9.45 -46.80
N SER A 135 25.51 -8.83 -46.03
CA SER A 135 26.51 -7.86 -46.42
C SER A 135 27.90 -8.46 -46.46
#